data_8f7d979bd9050b53bf8c78cd4eeea1bc
#
_entry.id   8f7d979bd9050b53bf8c78cd4eeea1bc
#
_cell.length_a   1.000
_cell.length_b   1.000
_cell.length_c   1.000
_cell.angle_alpha   90.00
_cell.angle_beta   90.00
_cell.angle_gamma   90.00
#
_symmetry.space_group_name_H-M   'P 1'
#
loop_
_entity.id
_entity.type
_entity.pdbx_description
1 polymer ?
#
loop_
_entity_poly.entity_id
_entity_poly.type
_entity_poly.pdbx_seq_one_letter_code
_entity_poly.pdbx_strand_id
1 'polypeptide(L)'
;MKYFALLITLFFINFNQKTDKLNGRYNYLIEDDNAYILKDKITFKDSVFIFDNKFMPKGKISYGNVILLDNFINTDLIISISKDQIEKDTIPFFMHDKKSSSANYLDEVVGKGKLIRIK
;
A
#
# COMPACT_ATOMS: atom_id res chain seq x y z
N MET A 1 -42.04 -0.98 -9.51
CA MET A 1 -41.39 -2.15 -8.88
C MET A 1 -40.26 -2.72 -9.69
N LYS A 2 -40.43 -2.89 -11.01
CA LYS A 2 -39.37 -3.41 -11.88
C LYS A 2 -38.09 -2.55 -11.82
N TYR A 3 -38.24 -1.25 -11.80
CA TYR A 3 -37.09 -0.34 -11.79
C TYR A 3 -36.34 -0.36 -10.47
N PHE A 4 -37.03 -0.57 -9.38
CA PHE A 4 -36.40 -0.66 -8.08
C PHE A 4 -35.52 -1.91 -7.95
N ALA A 5 -36.01 -3.05 -8.45
CA ALA A 5 -35.25 -4.29 -8.44
C ALA A 5 -34.00 -4.18 -9.33
N LEU A 6 -34.12 -3.53 -10.50
CA LEU A 6 -32.98 -3.32 -11.38
C LEU A 6 -31.93 -2.43 -10.73
N LEU A 7 -32.36 -1.38 -10.02
CA LEU A 7 -31.46 -0.48 -9.33
C LEU A 7 -30.66 -1.18 -8.23
N ILE A 8 -31.33 -2.04 -7.46
CA ILE A 8 -30.69 -2.83 -6.42
C ILE A 8 -29.64 -3.78 -7.03
N THR A 9 -29.97 -4.41 -8.15
CA THR A 9 -29.05 -5.32 -8.83
C THR A 9 -27.78 -4.57 -9.26
N LEU A 10 -27.92 -3.39 -9.83
CA LEU A 10 -26.77 -2.57 -10.23
C LEU A 10 -25.93 -2.16 -9.03
N PHE A 11 -26.56 -1.85 -7.92
CA PHE A 11 -25.85 -1.51 -6.69
C PHE A 11 -25.02 -2.68 -6.18
N PHE A 12 -25.55 -3.89 -6.18
CA PHE A 12 -24.82 -5.08 -5.76
C PHE A 12 -23.65 -5.38 -6.68
N ILE A 13 -23.81 -5.21 -7.98
CA ILE A 13 -22.72 -5.40 -8.95
C ILE A 13 -21.57 -4.44 -8.62
N ASN A 14 -21.87 -3.16 -8.38
CA ASN A 14 -20.85 -2.18 -8.03
C ASN A 14 -20.20 -2.48 -6.68
N PHE A 15 -20.96 -2.96 -5.73
CA PHE A 15 -20.48 -3.27 -4.40
C PHE A 15 -19.52 -4.47 -4.41
N ASN A 16 -19.73 -5.42 -5.31
CA ASN A 16 -18.92 -6.63 -5.41
C ASN A 16 -17.66 -6.44 -6.29
N GLN A 17 -17.48 -5.28 -6.90
CA GLN A 17 -16.27 -5.00 -7.66
C GLN A 17 -15.06 -4.96 -6.72
N LYS A 18 -13.97 -5.56 -7.18
CA LYS A 18 -12.71 -5.51 -6.47
C LYS A 18 -12.19 -4.08 -6.43
N THR A 19 -11.65 -3.68 -5.28
CA THR A 19 -10.98 -2.40 -5.19
C THR A 19 -9.57 -2.52 -5.76
N ASP A 20 -9.18 -1.55 -6.59
CA ASP A 20 -7.84 -1.46 -7.15
C ASP A 20 -6.94 -0.54 -6.33
N LYS A 21 -7.45 0.03 -5.25
CA LYS A 21 -6.75 1.03 -4.46
C LYS A 21 -6.56 0.59 -3.03
N LEU A 22 -5.45 1.04 -2.45
CA LEU A 22 -5.19 0.87 -1.03
C LEU A 22 -6.05 1.83 -0.23
N ASN A 23 -6.79 1.30 0.73
CA ASN A 23 -7.60 2.09 1.65
C ASN A 23 -7.57 1.44 3.03
N GLY A 24 -7.64 2.27 4.06
CA GLY A 24 -7.74 1.80 5.42
C GLY A 24 -6.47 1.98 6.20
N ARG A 25 -6.44 1.40 7.37
CA ARG A 25 -5.38 1.58 8.35
C ARG A 25 -4.66 0.26 8.58
N TYR A 26 -3.33 0.34 8.64
CA TYR A 26 -2.47 -0.83 8.75
C TYR A 26 -1.36 -0.57 9.75
N ASN A 27 -0.91 -1.64 10.41
CA ASN A 27 0.41 -1.68 11.04
C ASN A 27 1.45 -1.95 9.96
N TYR A 28 2.57 -1.20 9.94
CA TYR A 28 3.66 -1.58 9.05
C TYR A 28 4.85 -2.08 9.86
N LEU A 29 5.40 -3.18 9.37
CA LEU A 29 6.52 -3.88 9.99
C LEU A 29 7.64 -4.01 8.98
N ILE A 30 8.88 -3.86 9.45
CA ILE A 30 10.07 -4.04 8.63
C ILE A 30 10.82 -5.27 9.11
N GLU A 31 11.30 -6.07 8.18
CA GLU A 31 12.11 -7.24 8.48
C GLU A 31 13.52 -6.82 8.88
N ASP A 32 13.98 -7.33 10.02
CA ASP A 32 15.32 -7.11 10.56
C ASP A 32 15.78 -8.43 11.18
N ASP A 33 16.90 -8.98 10.68
CA ASP A 33 17.50 -10.25 11.13
C ASP A 33 16.47 -11.39 11.26
N ASN A 34 15.69 -11.61 10.21
CA ASN A 34 14.64 -12.65 10.13
C ASN A 34 13.46 -12.45 11.08
N ALA A 35 13.33 -11.28 11.70
CA ALA A 35 12.19 -10.91 12.52
C ALA A 35 11.51 -9.67 11.94
N TYR A 36 10.20 -9.54 12.15
CA TYR A 36 9.46 -8.36 11.75
C TYR A 36 9.27 -7.45 12.95
N ILE A 37 9.64 -6.18 12.79
CA ILE A 37 9.56 -5.19 13.85
C ILE A 37 8.48 -4.19 13.48
N LEU A 38 7.51 -3.99 14.38
CA LEU A 38 6.48 -2.97 14.22
C LEU A 38 7.11 -1.59 14.31
N LYS A 39 6.92 -0.78 13.25
CA LYS A 39 7.49 0.57 13.18
C LYS A 39 6.45 1.65 13.48
N ASP A 40 5.27 1.57 12.87
CA ASP A 40 4.22 2.58 13.03
C ASP A 40 2.92 2.06 12.43
N LYS A 41 1.89 2.88 12.49
CA LYS A 41 0.64 2.66 11.78
C LYS A 41 0.57 3.63 10.62
N ILE A 42 -0.06 3.18 9.54
CA ILE A 42 -0.16 3.95 8.30
C ILE A 42 -1.61 3.92 7.82
N THR A 43 -2.10 5.05 7.37
CA THR A 43 -3.46 5.18 6.81
C THR A 43 -3.35 5.49 5.33
N PHE A 44 -4.05 4.70 4.51
CA PHE A 44 -4.15 4.89 3.07
C PHE A 44 -5.50 5.50 2.72
N LYS A 45 -5.46 6.53 1.89
CA LYS A 45 -6.65 7.18 1.34
C LYS A 45 -6.41 7.43 -0.16
N ASP A 46 -6.94 6.54 -1.00
CA ASP A 46 -6.86 6.63 -2.45
C ASP A 46 -5.43 6.82 -2.96
N SER A 47 -4.96 8.05 -3.12
CA SER A 47 -3.66 8.36 -3.72
C SER A 47 -2.63 8.92 -2.74
N VAL A 48 -2.94 8.92 -1.44
CA VAL A 48 -2.02 9.42 -0.41
C VAL A 48 -1.94 8.47 0.78
N PHE A 49 -0.85 8.54 1.51
CA PHE A 49 -0.72 7.82 2.77
C PHE A 49 -0.12 8.71 3.85
N ILE A 50 -0.51 8.45 5.09
CA ILE A 50 -0.12 9.23 6.25
C ILE A 50 0.27 8.28 7.38
N PHE A 51 1.43 8.53 8.00
CA PHE A 51 1.84 7.80 9.20
C PHE A 51 1.20 8.41 10.45
N ASP A 52 1.01 7.61 11.49
CA ASP A 52 0.54 8.11 12.79
C ASP A 52 1.57 9.06 13.41
N ASN A 53 2.85 8.81 13.19
CA ASN A 53 3.91 9.70 13.64
C ASN A 53 3.84 11.02 12.86
N LYS A 54 3.57 12.11 13.57
CA LYS A 54 3.38 13.44 12.97
C LYS A 54 4.62 13.99 12.26
N PHE A 55 5.80 13.51 12.62
CA PHE A 55 7.06 13.97 12.02
C PHE A 55 7.40 13.24 10.73
N MET A 56 6.66 12.20 10.38
CA MET A 56 6.86 11.48 9.13
C MET A 56 6.17 12.20 7.98
N PRO A 57 6.77 12.21 6.79
CA PRO A 57 6.17 12.89 5.64
C PRO A 57 4.90 12.18 5.17
N LYS A 58 4.02 12.96 4.57
CA LYS A 58 2.91 12.40 3.78
C LYS A 58 3.47 11.90 2.46
N GLY A 59 2.98 10.75 2.02
CA GLY A 59 3.44 10.17 0.78
C GLY A 59 2.36 10.08 -0.27
N LYS A 60 2.77 9.79 -1.49
CA LYS A 60 1.89 9.61 -2.63
C LYS A 60 1.90 8.16 -3.07
N ILE A 61 0.75 7.69 -3.55
CA ILE A 61 0.59 6.35 -4.08
C ILE A 61 0.43 6.44 -5.59
N SER A 62 1.22 5.66 -6.31
CA SER A 62 1.16 5.53 -7.75
C SER A 62 0.62 4.16 -8.10
N TYR A 63 -0.47 4.11 -8.86
CA TYR A 63 -1.10 2.85 -9.27
C TYR A 63 -0.75 2.55 -10.72
N GLY A 64 0.11 1.57 -10.92
CA GLY A 64 0.50 1.07 -12.23
C GLY A 64 0.46 -0.44 -12.23
N ASN A 65 1.33 -1.08 -12.99
CA ASN A 65 1.49 -2.54 -12.94
C ASN A 65 1.93 -2.99 -11.55
N VAL A 66 2.67 -2.14 -10.87
CA VAL A 66 3.08 -2.29 -9.48
C VAL A 66 2.62 -1.04 -8.74
N ILE A 67 2.16 -1.19 -7.51
CA ILE A 67 1.77 -0.05 -6.68
C ILE A 67 3.03 0.48 -5.99
N LEU A 68 3.25 1.79 -6.10
CA LEU A 68 4.44 2.44 -5.54
C LEU A 68 4.03 3.45 -4.48
N LEU A 69 4.68 3.38 -3.30
CA LEU A 69 4.50 4.34 -2.23
C LEU A 69 5.75 5.21 -2.18
N ASP A 70 5.63 6.44 -2.69
CA ASP A 70 6.74 7.39 -2.73
C ASP A 70 6.85 8.17 -1.42
N ASN A 71 8.06 8.60 -1.07
CA ASN A 71 8.37 9.28 0.20
C ASN A 71 8.05 8.41 1.41
N PHE A 72 8.27 7.10 1.31
CA PHE A 72 8.08 6.20 2.44
C PHE A 72 9.26 6.36 3.39
N ILE A 73 8.98 6.84 4.60
CA ILE A 73 9.97 7.18 5.62
C ILE A 73 10.76 8.44 5.26
N ASN A 74 11.34 8.52 4.05
CA ASN A 74 12.05 9.69 3.56
C ASN A 74 11.93 9.80 2.05
N THR A 75 12.49 10.88 1.47
CA THR A 75 12.37 11.16 0.04
C THR A 75 13.12 10.20 -0.86
N ASP A 76 14.07 9.43 -0.31
CA ASP A 76 14.89 8.50 -1.08
C ASP A 76 14.32 7.09 -1.14
N LEU A 77 13.41 6.73 -0.23
CA LEU A 77 12.84 5.40 -0.17
C LEU A 77 11.49 5.34 -0.90
N ILE A 78 11.31 4.28 -1.65
CA ILE A 78 10.06 3.96 -2.32
C ILE A 78 9.73 2.50 -2.05
N ILE A 79 8.44 2.24 -1.87
CA ILE A 79 7.93 0.89 -1.59
C ILE A 79 7.21 0.37 -2.82
N SER A 80 7.42 -0.90 -3.16
CA SER A 80 6.64 -1.57 -4.19
C SER A 80 5.73 -2.63 -3.58
N ILE A 81 4.49 -2.68 -4.06
CA ILE A 81 3.47 -3.63 -3.63
C ILE A 81 2.84 -4.25 -4.88
N SER A 82 2.73 -5.58 -4.90
CA SER A 82 2.01 -6.28 -5.96
C SER A 82 0.52 -5.99 -5.89
N LYS A 83 -0.10 -5.68 -7.02
CA LYS A 83 -1.53 -5.38 -7.11
C LYS A 83 -2.41 -6.50 -6.57
N ASP A 84 -2.04 -7.74 -6.81
CA ASP A 84 -2.83 -8.90 -6.40
C ASP A 84 -2.81 -9.15 -4.88
N GLN A 85 -2.01 -8.40 -4.12
CA GLN A 85 -1.88 -8.57 -2.68
C GLN A 85 -2.73 -7.58 -1.87
N ILE A 86 -3.26 -6.53 -2.48
CA ILE A 86 -3.86 -5.42 -1.73
C ILE A 86 -5.18 -5.76 -1.03
N GLU A 87 -5.84 -6.83 -1.44
CA GLU A 87 -7.08 -7.29 -0.80
C GLU A 87 -6.83 -8.16 0.43
N LYS A 88 -5.61 -8.60 0.64
CA LYS A 88 -5.26 -9.47 1.76
C LYS A 88 -5.10 -8.68 3.05
N ASP A 89 -5.30 -9.34 4.18
CA ASP A 89 -5.10 -8.73 5.49
C ASP A 89 -3.62 -8.48 5.80
N THR A 90 -2.74 -9.28 5.19
CA THR A 90 -1.29 -9.10 5.28
C THR A 90 -0.74 -8.88 3.87
N ILE A 91 -0.12 -7.72 3.66
CA ILE A 91 0.38 -7.30 2.35
C ILE A 91 1.91 -7.18 2.43
N PRO A 92 2.66 -8.03 1.72
CA PRO A 92 4.12 -7.89 1.69
C PRO A 92 4.52 -6.69 0.82
N PHE A 93 5.63 -6.08 1.16
CA PHE A 93 6.20 -5.00 0.35
C PHE A 93 7.71 -5.09 0.29
N PHE A 94 8.28 -4.44 -0.73
CA PHE A 94 9.73 -4.34 -0.92
C PHE A 94 10.13 -2.87 -0.91
N MET A 95 11.31 -2.61 -0.35
CA MET A 95 11.87 -1.26 -0.25
C MET A 95 12.97 -1.09 -1.29
N HIS A 96 12.99 0.08 -1.92
CA HIS A 96 13.97 0.44 -2.93
C HIS A 96 14.54 1.82 -2.61
N ASP A 97 15.79 2.04 -2.95
CA ASP A 97 16.46 3.33 -2.77
C ASP A 97 16.58 4.01 -4.13
N LYS A 98 15.98 5.18 -4.29
CA LYS A 98 16.03 5.94 -5.53
C LYS A 98 17.44 6.39 -5.90
N LYS A 99 18.35 6.45 -4.93
CA LYS A 99 19.76 6.81 -5.15
C LYS A 99 20.62 5.63 -5.56
N SER A 100 20.03 4.45 -5.73
CA SER A 100 20.78 3.28 -6.21
C SER A 100 21.45 3.57 -7.53
N SER A 101 22.66 3.04 -7.70
CA SER A 101 23.42 3.17 -8.95
C SER A 101 22.90 2.26 -10.07
N SER A 102 21.93 1.41 -9.79
CA SER A 102 21.31 0.56 -10.80
C SER A 102 20.57 1.40 -11.84
N ALA A 103 20.55 0.93 -13.10
CA ALA A 103 19.82 1.61 -14.18
C ALA A 103 18.32 1.74 -13.85
N ASN A 104 17.76 0.76 -13.13
CA ASN A 104 16.41 0.84 -12.60
C ASN A 104 16.46 0.47 -11.12
N TYR A 105 16.27 1.46 -10.25
CA TYR A 105 16.33 1.24 -8.80
C TYR A 105 15.28 0.24 -8.31
N LEU A 106 14.20 0.02 -9.06
CA LEU A 106 13.17 -0.96 -8.68
C LEU A 106 13.65 -2.41 -8.83
N ASP A 107 14.71 -2.65 -9.58
CA ASP A 107 15.30 -3.98 -9.72
C ASP A 107 16.14 -4.38 -8.49
N GLU A 108 16.45 -3.41 -7.64
CA GLU A 108 17.27 -3.63 -6.45
C GLU A 108 16.42 -3.45 -5.19
N VAL A 109 16.39 -4.49 -4.35
CA VAL A 109 15.65 -4.48 -3.09
C VAL A 109 16.63 -4.22 -1.94
N VAL A 110 16.41 -3.14 -1.20
CA VAL A 110 17.25 -2.79 -0.05
C VAL A 110 16.61 -3.18 1.28
N GLY A 111 15.36 -3.63 1.26
CA GLY A 111 14.66 -4.09 2.45
C GLY A 111 13.30 -4.62 2.10
N LYS A 112 12.64 -5.22 3.07
CA LYS A 112 11.28 -5.73 2.89
C LYS A 112 10.51 -5.63 4.20
N GLY A 113 9.19 -5.69 4.08
CA GLY A 113 8.31 -5.61 5.22
C GLY A 113 6.92 -6.10 4.86
N LYS A 114 5.98 -5.80 5.72
CA LYS A 114 4.58 -6.15 5.51
C LYS A 114 3.65 -5.16 6.17
N LEU A 115 2.46 -5.05 5.61
CA LEU A 115 1.35 -4.27 6.15
C LEU A 115 0.32 -5.25 6.70
N ILE A 116 -0.12 -5.04 7.93
CA ILE A 116 -1.15 -5.86 8.55
C ILE A 116 -2.36 -4.97 8.81
N ARG A 117 -3.50 -5.34 8.21
CA ARG A 117 -4.73 -4.56 8.31
C ARG A 117 -5.21 -4.47 9.76
N ILE A 118 -5.55 -3.28 10.19
CA ILE A 118 -6.18 -3.04 11.49
C ILE A 118 -7.69 -3.12 11.30
N LYS A 119 -8.31 -4.02 12.03
CA LYS A 119 -9.76 -4.24 11.98
C LYS A 119 -10.48 -3.51 13.10
#